data_dccf2df89a3245fb3e99fd3e6b7c4894
#
_entry.id   dccf2df89a3245fb3e99fd3e6b7c4894
#
_cell.length_a   1.000
_cell.length_b   1.000
_cell.length_c   1.000
_cell.angle_alpha   90.00
_cell.angle_beta   90.00
_cell.angle_gamma   90.00
#
_symmetry.space_group_name_H-M   'P 1'
#
loop_
_entity.id
_entity.type
_entity.pdbx_description
1 polymer ?
#
loop_
_entity_poly.entity_id
_entity_poly.type
_entity_poly.pdbx_seq_one_letter_code
_entity_poly.pdbx_strand_id
1 'polypeptide(L)'
;MNKALGDGTLLAWPSAIWAPGVLTGNAPGTKGLWTMAPLPQWSTGENRTGNWGGSSTGVTRSSKHKAEAAKFAVWMNTDPAATTTLVKESGIYPAARDAQNGPALKQPPAFFKQQESFYVDAKAIAETAAPFVWGPNVNVTYSTYKDAFGKAAAGKTPFGPAVDAMQEATVADMRKSGFKLAG
;
A
#
# COMPACT_ATOMS: atom_id res chain seq x y z
N MET A 1 15.51 -3.47 -6.72
CA MET A 1 14.17 -4.05 -6.80
C MET A 1 13.72 -4.26 -8.24
N ASN A 2 13.70 -3.23 -9.09
CA ASN A 2 13.19 -3.35 -10.48
C ASN A 2 13.87 -4.44 -11.32
N LYS A 3 15.22 -4.54 -11.27
CA LYS A 3 15.95 -5.60 -11.96
C LYS A 3 15.50 -6.99 -11.45
N ALA A 4 15.43 -7.17 -10.13
CA ALA A 4 15.07 -8.45 -9.53
C ALA A 4 13.62 -8.91 -9.82
N LEU A 5 12.70 -7.95 -10.00
CA LEU A 5 11.33 -8.23 -10.47
C LEU A 5 11.30 -8.66 -11.93
N GLY A 6 12.22 -8.12 -12.76
CA GLY A 6 12.26 -8.37 -14.20
C GLY A 6 13.04 -9.61 -14.62
N ASP A 7 14.05 -10.03 -13.86
CA ASP A 7 14.96 -11.13 -14.20
C ASP A 7 14.64 -12.45 -13.45
N GLY A 8 13.57 -12.49 -12.67
CA GLY A 8 13.15 -13.67 -11.92
C GLY A 8 13.94 -13.94 -10.64
N THR A 9 14.81 -13.03 -10.22
CA THR A 9 15.50 -13.15 -8.91
C THR A 9 14.52 -13.03 -7.76
N LEU A 10 13.49 -12.18 -7.89
CA LEU A 10 12.42 -12.00 -6.91
C LEU A 10 11.17 -12.74 -7.39
N LEU A 11 10.89 -13.89 -6.79
CA LEU A 11 9.76 -14.76 -7.15
C LEU A 11 8.46 -14.42 -6.42
N ALA A 12 8.54 -13.73 -5.28
CA ALA A 12 7.39 -13.30 -4.51
C ALA A 12 7.65 -11.90 -3.96
N TRP A 13 6.59 -11.10 -3.90
CA TRP A 13 6.67 -9.73 -3.39
C TRP A 13 5.44 -9.41 -2.52
N PRO A 14 5.59 -9.41 -1.18
CA PRO A 14 4.55 -8.88 -0.30
C PRO A 14 4.27 -7.43 -0.68
N SER A 15 3.05 -7.15 -1.12
CA SER A 15 2.68 -5.83 -1.63
C SER A 15 1.20 -5.54 -1.41
N ALA A 16 0.72 -4.44 -1.94
CA ALA A 16 -0.66 -4.03 -1.87
C ALA A 16 -1.29 -4.00 -3.28
N ILE A 17 -2.57 -3.71 -3.35
CA ILE A 17 -3.37 -3.78 -4.59
C ILE A 17 -2.90 -2.84 -5.72
N TRP A 18 -2.05 -1.87 -5.42
CA TRP A 18 -1.40 -1.00 -6.41
C TRP A 18 -0.20 -1.67 -7.12
N ALA A 19 0.23 -2.86 -6.69
CA ALA A 19 1.38 -3.58 -7.27
C ALA A 19 1.30 -3.79 -8.79
N PRO A 20 0.13 -4.07 -9.41
CA PRO A 20 0.03 -4.21 -10.87
C PRO A 20 0.57 -3.01 -11.63
N GLY A 21 0.29 -1.77 -11.17
CA GLY A 21 0.81 -0.55 -11.78
C GLY A 21 2.34 -0.46 -11.70
N VAL A 22 2.91 -0.81 -10.55
CA VAL A 22 4.37 -0.84 -10.35
C VAL A 22 5.04 -1.89 -11.22
N LEU A 23 4.47 -3.10 -11.31
CA LEU A 23 5.00 -4.18 -12.17
C LEU A 23 4.92 -3.79 -13.63
N THR A 24 3.83 -3.18 -14.08
CA THR A 24 3.68 -2.69 -15.45
C THR A 24 4.77 -1.69 -15.83
N GLY A 25 5.12 -0.78 -14.94
CA GLY A 25 6.16 0.23 -15.19
C GLY A 25 7.60 -0.27 -15.04
N ASN A 26 7.85 -1.23 -14.15
CA ASN A 26 9.22 -1.61 -13.78
C ASN A 26 9.66 -3.00 -14.25
N ALA A 27 8.72 -3.87 -14.61
CA ALA A 27 9.00 -5.23 -15.05
C ALA A 27 8.03 -5.69 -16.17
N PRO A 28 7.85 -4.91 -17.25
CA PRO A 28 6.85 -5.17 -18.28
C PRO A 28 7.01 -6.56 -18.94
N GLY A 29 8.24 -7.06 -19.03
CA GLY A 29 8.54 -8.39 -19.58
C GLY A 29 8.00 -9.57 -18.76
N THR A 30 7.51 -9.33 -17.55
CA THR A 30 6.95 -10.36 -16.67
C THR A 30 5.42 -10.38 -16.67
N LYS A 31 4.79 -9.67 -17.61
CA LYS A 31 3.34 -9.66 -17.78
C LYS A 31 2.81 -11.08 -17.96
N GLY A 32 1.80 -11.45 -17.18
CA GLY A 32 1.19 -12.77 -17.20
C GLY A 32 1.94 -13.84 -16.39
N LEU A 33 3.05 -13.51 -15.75
CA LEU A 33 3.82 -14.44 -14.90
C LEU A 33 3.49 -14.31 -13.41
N TRP A 34 2.70 -13.32 -13.03
CA TRP A 34 2.37 -13.02 -11.63
C TRP A 34 0.94 -13.41 -11.30
N THR A 35 0.75 -13.92 -10.10
CA THR A 35 -0.56 -14.12 -9.47
C THR A 35 -0.58 -13.47 -8.10
N MET A 36 -1.75 -13.05 -7.65
CA MET A 36 -1.97 -12.56 -6.30
C MET A 36 -2.46 -13.71 -5.42
N ALA A 37 -1.98 -13.74 -4.19
CA ALA A 37 -2.43 -14.65 -3.14
C ALA A 37 -2.51 -13.90 -1.81
N PRO A 38 -3.31 -14.37 -0.83
CA PRO A 38 -3.26 -13.89 0.53
C PRO A 38 -1.85 -14.02 1.13
N LEU A 39 -1.53 -13.15 2.08
CA LEU A 39 -0.27 -13.28 2.82
C LEU A 39 -0.21 -14.62 3.56
N PRO A 40 0.97 -15.25 3.66
CA PRO A 40 1.17 -16.40 4.52
C PRO A 40 0.75 -16.09 5.97
N GLN A 41 0.12 -17.05 6.63
CA GLN A 41 -0.34 -16.92 8.01
C GLN A 41 0.57 -17.73 8.94
N TRP A 42 0.70 -17.29 10.19
CA TRP A 42 1.52 -17.99 11.20
C TRP A 42 0.87 -19.27 11.71
N SER A 43 -0.47 -19.31 11.73
CA SER A 43 -1.24 -20.44 12.25
C SER A 43 -2.37 -20.82 11.31
N THR A 44 -2.72 -22.10 11.28
CA THR A 44 -3.88 -22.60 10.52
C THR A 44 -5.16 -21.93 11.03
N GLY A 45 -5.97 -21.46 10.09
CA GLY A 45 -7.25 -20.78 10.40
C GLY A 45 -7.13 -19.28 10.69
N GLU A 46 -5.93 -18.73 10.76
CA GLU A 46 -5.77 -17.28 10.72
C GLU A 46 -6.16 -16.74 9.34
N ASN A 47 -6.74 -15.56 9.34
CA ASN A 47 -7.06 -14.84 8.12
C ASN A 47 -6.87 -13.34 8.38
N ARG A 48 -5.61 -12.91 8.34
CA ARG A 48 -5.21 -11.53 8.64
C ARG A 48 -4.37 -10.96 7.53
N THR A 49 -4.59 -9.69 7.24
CA THR A 49 -3.71 -8.93 6.36
C THR A 49 -3.32 -7.61 7.00
N GLY A 50 -2.17 -7.09 6.57
CA GLY A 50 -1.70 -5.77 6.96
C GLY A 50 -2.27 -4.69 6.07
N ASN A 51 -2.06 -3.45 6.48
CA ASN A 51 -2.33 -2.27 5.67
C ASN A 51 -0.99 -1.70 5.18
N TRP A 52 -0.85 -1.57 3.87
CA TRP A 52 0.32 -0.93 3.29
C TRP A 52 -0.09 0.10 2.23
N GLY A 53 -0.13 1.34 2.67
CA GLY A 53 -0.44 2.46 1.82
C GLY A 53 -1.89 2.89 1.93
N GLY A 54 -2.39 3.38 0.84
CA GLY A 54 -3.58 4.19 0.75
C GLY A 54 -3.19 5.63 0.50
N SER A 55 -4.07 6.36 -0.15
CA SER A 55 -3.86 7.77 -0.48
C SER A 55 -5.12 8.55 -0.17
N SER A 56 -4.94 9.80 0.15
CA SER A 56 -6.04 10.75 0.32
C SER A 56 -5.80 11.99 -0.52
N THR A 57 -6.88 12.63 -0.91
CA THR A 57 -6.84 13.91 -1.60
C THR A 57 -7.18 15.00 -0.61
N GLY A 58 -6.27 15.94 -0.40
CA GLY A 58 -6.43 17.05 0.54
C GLY A 58 -6.42 18.42 -0.14
N VAL A 59 -7.14 19.37 0.44
CA VAL A 59 -7.09 20.78 0.03
C VAL A 59 -6.16 21.54 0.96
N THR A 60 -5.15 22.19 0.41
CA THR A 60 -4.17 22.93 1.20
C THR A 60 -4.80 24.12 1.94
N ARG A 61 -4.31 24.42 3.15
CA ARG A 61 -4.78 25.55 3.95
C ARG A 61 -4.65 26.90 3.22
N SER A 62 -3.62 27.05 2.40
CA SER A 62 -3.31 28.28 1.66
C SER A 62 -4.15 28.46 0.39
N SER A 63 -4.92 27.45 -0.05
CA SER A 63 -5.75 27.54 -1.24
C SER A 63 -6.74 28.70 -1.13
N LYS A 64 -6.89 29.47 -2.20
CA LYS A 64 -7.91 30.52 -2.36
C LYS A 64 -9.23 29.98 -2.92
N HIS A 65 -9.23 28.73 -3.41
CA HIS A 65 -10.35 28.04 -4.07
C HIS A 65 -10.71 26.76 -3.32
N LYS A 66 -10.89 26.83 -2.00
CA LYS A 66 -11.09 25.64 -1.14
C LYS A 66 -12.38 24.89 -1.47
N ALA A 67 -13.45 25.63 -1.77
CA ALA A 67 -14.76 25.03 -2.06
C ALA A 67 -14.72 24.25 -3.38
N GLU A 68 -14.13 24.83 -4.40
CA GLU A 68 -13.98 24.20 -5.73
C GLU A 68 -13.02 23.00 -5.65
N ALA A 69 -11.90 23.15 -4.96
CA ALA A 69 -10.95 22.09 -4.76
C ALA A 69 -11.55 20.91 -3.97
N ALA A 70 -12.37 21.19 -2.95
CA ALA A 70 -13.08 20.14 -2.21
C ALA A 70 -14.10 19.40 -3.09
N LYS A 71 -14.87 20.15 -3.92
CA LYS A 71 -15.79 19.54 -4.88
C LYS A 71 -15.05 18.64 -5.87
N PHE A 72 -13.92 19.11 -6.40
CA PHE A 72 -13.08 18.30 -7.31
C PHE A 72 -12.55 17.04 -6.61
N ALA A 73 -12.05 17.16 -5.37
CA ALA A 73 -11.55 16.04 -4.62
C ALA A 73 -12.64 14.98 -4.37
N VAL A 74 -13.85 15.40 -4.01
CA VAL A 74 -14.99 14.49 -3.86
C VAL A 74 -15.35 13.84 -5.19
N TRP A 75 -15.54 14.63 -6.25
CA TRP A 75 -15.87 14.13 -7.57
C TRP A 75 -14.86 13.10 -8.07
N MET A 76 -13.59 13.40 -7.99
CA MET A 76 -12.52 12.51 -8.46
C MET A 76 -12.55 11.14 -7.77
N ASN A 77 -12.93 11.09 -6.50
CA ASN A 77 -12.93 9.85 -5.71
C ASN A 77 -14.29 9.12 -5.67
N THR A 78 -15.36 9.72 -6.16
CA THR A 78 -16.72 9.14 -6.07
C THR A 78 -17.47 9.06 -7.38
N ASP A 79 -17.15 9.88 -8.37
CA ASP A 79 -17.80 9.84 -9.67
C ASP A 79 -17.46 8.54 -10.42
N PRO A 80 -18.45 7.83 -11.00
CA PRO A 80 -18.22 6.56 -11.68
C PRO A 80 -17.27 6.64 -12.88
N ALA A 81 -17.28 7.71 -13.63
CA ALA A 81 -16.40 7.88 -14.79
C ALA A 81 -14.97 8.20 -14.34
N ALA A 82 -14.81 9.11 -13.36
CA ALA A 82 -13.53 9.46 -12.80
C ALA A 82 -12.86 8.24 -12.12
N THR A 83 -13.58 7.52 -11.29
CA THR A 83 -13.06 6.32 -10.61
C THR A 83 -12.74 5.18 -11.58
N THR A 84 -13.54 5.00 -12.65
CA THR A 84 -13.23 4.06 -13.73
C THR A 84 -11.91 4.39 -14.41
N THR A 85 -11.67 5.67 -14.70
CA THR A 85 -10.41 6.13 -15.28
C THR A 85 -9.24 5.89 -14.33
N LEU A 86 -9.38 6.24 -13.06
CA LEU A 86 -8.32 6.01 -12.05
C LEU A 86 -7.96 4.52 -11.92
N VAL A 87 -8.94 3.63 -11.95
CA VAL A 87 -8.69 2.17 -11.92
C VAL A 87 -7.92 1.73 -13.17
N LYS A 88 -8.38 2.12 -14.36
CA LYS A 88 -7.81 1.64 -15.63
C LYS A 88 -6.43 2.21 -15.91
N GLU A 89 -6.25 3.50 -15.71
CA GLU A 89 -5.03 4.21 -16.12
C GLU A 89 -3.96 4.24 -15.03
N SER A 90 -4.36 4.22 -13.76
CA SER A 90 -3.43 4.36 -12.63
C SER A 90 -3.36 3.13 -11.73
N GLY A 91 -4.20 2.12 -11.93
CA GLY A 91 -4.26 0.94 -11.08
C GLY A 91 -4.70 1.23 -9.64
N ILE A 92 -5.39 2.35 -9.40
CA ILE A 92 -5.86 2.74 -8.08
C ILE A 92 -7.10 1.93 -7.72
N TYR A 93 -7.08 1.27 -6.56
CA TYR A 93 -8.26 0.62 -6.00
C TYR A 93 -9.09 1.67 -5.24
N PRO A 94 -10.37 1.90 -5.63
CA PRO A 94 -11.16 2.98 -5.05
C PRO A 94 -11.56 2.70 -3.61
N ALA A 95 -11.52 3.74 -2.76
CA ALA A 95 -12.03 3.68 -1.40
C ALA A 95 -13.57 3.77 -1.33
N ALA A 96 -14.20 4.42 -2.31
CA ALA A 96 -15.66 4.54 -2.39
C ALA A 96 -16.31 3.19 -2.67
N ARG A 97 -17.22 2.75 -1.80
CA ARG A 97 -17.87 1.43 -1.88
C ARG A 97 -18.59 1.19 -3.20
N ASP A 98 -19.28 2.19 -3.72
CA ASP A 98 -19.99 2.08 -5.00
C ASP A 98 -19.01 1.88 -6.16
N ALA A 99 -17.87 2.56 -6.15
CA ALA A 99 -16.82 2.39 -7.14
C ALA A 99 -16.14 1.00 -7.07
N GLN A 100 -16.10 0.37 -5.90
CA GLN A 100 -15.61 -1.01 -5.74
C GLN A 100 -16.49 -2.06 -6.44
N ASN A 101 -17.73 -1.73 -6.76
CA ASN A 101 -18.63 -2.57 -7.55
C ASN A 101 -18.69 -2.13 -9.02
N GLY A 102 -17.87 -1.15 -9.40
CA GLY A 102 -17.83 -0.57 -10.73
C GLY A 102 -17.34 -1.52 -11.83
N PRO A 103 -17.65 -1.21 -13.10
CA PRO A 103 -17.32 -2.09 -14.22
C PRO A 103 -15.82 -2.27 -14.43
N ALA A 104 -14.98 -1.32 -14.03
CA ALA A 104 -13.53 -1.40 -14.17
C ALA A 104 -12.90 -2.50 -13.32
N LEU A 105 -13.55 -2.90 -12.21
CA LEU A 105 -13.07 -3.96 -11.31
C LEU A 105 -13.67 -5.34 -11.63
N LYS A 106 -14.46 -5.47 -12.70
CA LYS A 106 -14.98 -6.76 -13.17
C LYS A 106 -13.98 -7.52 -14.04
N GLN A 107 -12.91 -6.88 -14.47
CA GLN A 107 -11.85 -7.47 -15.26
C GLN A 107 -10.52 -7.32 -14.53
N PRO A 108 -9.67 -8.35 -14.52
CA PRO A 108 -8.37 -8.24 -13.87
C PRO A 108 -7.50 -7.17 -14.54
N PRO A 109 -6.51 -6.61 -13.83
CA PRO A 109 -5.52 -5.75 -14.46
C PRO A 109 -4.84 -6.50 -15.61
N ALA A 110 -4.53 -5.81 -16.70
CA ALA A 110 -3.92 -6.43 -17.90
C ALA A 110 -2.63 -7.20 -17.59
N PHE A 111 -1.93 -6.86 -16.51
CA PHE A 111 -0.72 -7.54 -16.05
C PHE A 111 -1.02 -8.89 -15.38
N PHE A 112 -2.23 -9.07 -14.82
CA PHE A 112 -2.73 -10.26 -14.14
C PHE A 112 -3.88 -10.93 -14.91
N LYS A 113 -3.90 -10.79 -16.22
CA LYS A 113 -5.00 -11.24 -17.08
C LYS A 113 -5.42 -12.71 -16.86
N GLN A 114 -4.50 -13.58 -16.47
CA GLN A 114 -4.75 -14.99 -16.18
C GLN A 114 -5.49 -15.25 -14.87
N GLN A 115 -5.62 -14.24 -14.00
CA GLN A 115 -6.34 -14.34 -12.71
C GLN A 115 -7.63 -13.53 -12.80
N GLU A 116 -8.69 -14.14 -13.32
CA GLU A 116 -9.99 -13.49 -13.50
C GLU A 116 -10.60 -13.01 -12.16
N SER A 117 -10.32 -13.73 -11.07
CA SER A 117 -10.78 -13.39 -9.71
C SER A 117 -10.01 -12.26 -9.04
N PHE A 118 -8.99 -11.66 -9.68
CA PHE A 118 -8.04 -10.72 -9.06
C PHE A 118 -8.72 -9.71 -8.12
N TYR A 119 -9.72 -8.97 -8.57
CA TYR A 119 -10.37 -7.96 -7.72
C TYR A 119 -11.35 -8.54 -6.71
N VAL A 120 -11.91 -9.72 -6.95
CA VAL A 120 -12.72 -10.46 -5.97
C VAL A 120 -11.85 -10.91 -4.82
N ASP A 121 -10.70 -11.50 -5.13
CA ASP A 121 -9.72 -11.95 -4.13
C ASP A 121 -9.14 -10.76 -3.35
N ALA A 122 -8.80 -9.68 -4.05
CA ALA A 122 -8.30 -8.45 -3.43
C ALA A 122 -9.31 -7.84 -2.43
N LYS A 123 -10.59 -7.83 -2.77
CA LYS A 123 -11.65 -7.36 -1.87
C LYS A 123 -11.77 -8.26 -0.64
N ALA A 124 -11.80 -9.57 -0.81
CA ALA A 124 -11.86 -10.53 0.28
C ALA A 124 -10.66 -10.40 1.22
N ILE A 125 -9.44 -10.22 0.68
CA ILE A 125 -8.23 -9.98 1.47
C ILE A 125 -8.33 -8.65 2.23
N ALA A 126 -8.80 -7.58 1.59
CA ALA A 126 -8.94 -6.27 2.21
C ALA A 126 -9.90 -6.28 3.41
N GLU A 127 -10.95 -7.11 3.38
CA GLU A 127 -11.91 -7.28 4.48
C GLU A 127 -11.27 -7.92 5.73
N THR A 128 -10.11 -8.56 5.60
CA THR A 128 -9.35 -9.14 6.72
C THR A 128 -8.30 -8.19 7.30
N ALA A 129 -8.23 -6.95 6.78
CA ALA A 129 -7.25 -5.97 7.25
C ALA A 129 -7.52 -5.59 8.71
N ALA A 130 -6.51 -5.74 9.56
CA ALA A 130 -6.60 -5.28 10.92
C ALA A 130 -6.70 -3.75 10.98
N PRO A 131 -7.50 -3.19 11.90
CA PRO A 131 -7.52 -1.75 12.13
C PRO A 131 -6.11 -1.23 12.44
N PHE A 132 -5.70 -0.17 11.76
CA PHE A 132 -4.39 0.41 11.93
C PHE A 132 -4.49 1.95 11.95
N VAL A 133 -3.81 2.56 12.90
CA VAL A 133 -3.71 4.02 13.03
C VAL A 133 -2.27 4.43 12.76
N TRP A 134 -2.08 5.25 11.75
CA TRP A 134 -0.76 5.78 11.41
C TRP A 134 -0.27 6.76 12.47
N GLY A 135 0.98 6.60 12.88
CA GLY A 135 1.65 7.59 13.71
C GLY A 135 1.90 8.90 12.96
N PRO A 136 2.01 10.03 13.66
CA PRO A 136 2.20 11.35 13.03
C PRO A 136 3.57 11.49 12.34
N ASN A 137 4.55 10.68 12.73
CA ASN A 137 5.94 10.73 12.27
C ASN A 137 6.38 9.44 11.57
N VAL A 138 5.48 8.76 10.88
CA VAL A 138 5.73 7.48 10.22
C VAL A 138 6.96 7.47 9.30
N ASN A 139 7.33 8.62 8.72
CA ASN A 139 8.53 8.73 7.89
C ASN A 139 9.82 8.49 8.67
N VAL A 140 9.89 8.92 9.93
CA VAL A 140 11.02 8.62 10.84
C VAL A 140 11.09 7.12 11.10
N THR A 141 9.95 6.50 11.41
CA THR A 141 9.82 5.06 11.60
C THR A 141 10.34 4.29 10.38
N TYR A 142 9.89 4.65 9.17
CA TYR A 142 10.32 3.98 7.93
C TYR A 142 11.81 4.18 7.61
N SER A 143 12.35 5.39 7.85
CA SER A 143 13.77 5.65 7.62
C SER A 143 14.62 4.79 8.56
N THR A 144 14.31 4.78 9.85
CA THR A 144 15.03 3.98 10.83
C THR A 144 14.87 2.48 10.58
N TYR A 145 13.66 2.03 10.22
CA TYR A 145 13.43 0.65 9.78
C TYR A 145 14.37 0.26 8.64
N LYS A 146 14.37 1.05 7.57
CA LYS A 146 15.20 0.79 6.39
C LYS A 146 16.68 0.65 6.76
N ASP A 147 17.19 1.56 7.59
CA ASP A 147 18.61 1.59 7.97
C ASP A 147 18.97 0.45 8.92
N ALA A 148 18.17 0.22 9.97
CA ALA A 148 18.44 -0.80 10.98
C ALA A 148 18.24 -2.22 10.43
N PHE A 149 17.13 -2.46 9.75
CA PHE A 149 16.88 -3.76 9.13
C PHE A 149 17.80 -4.04 7.93
N GLY A 150 18.21 -3.02 7.19
CA GLY A 150 19.23 -3.16 6.15
C GLY A 150 20.56 -3.66 6.70
N LYS A 151 20.98 -3.18 7.88
CA LYS A 151 22.16 -3.69 8.59
C LYS A 151 21.98 -5.12 9.07
N ALA A 152 20.81 -5.44 9.62
CA ALA A 152 20.49 -6.78 10.09
C ALA A 152 20.44 -7.80 8.93
N ALA A 153 19.81 -7.45 7.81
CA ALA A 153 19.77 -8.27 6.60
C ALA A 153 21.17 -8.49 5.98
N ALA A 154 22.08 -7.54 6.17
CA ALA A 154 23.48 -7.67 5.77
C ALA A 154 24.35 -8.43 6.80
N GLY A 155 23.76 -9.02 7.84
CA GLY A 155 24.45 -9.78 8.89
C GLY A 155 25.32 -8.94 9.84
N LYS A 156 25.12 -7.60 9.85
CA LYS A 156 25.94 -6.68 10.67
C LYS A 156 25.42 -6.54 12.10
N THR A 157 24.13 -6.78 12.31
CA THR A 157 23.46 -6.69 13.63
C THR A 157 22.33 -7.73 13.69
N PRO A 158 21.91 -8.19 14.89
CA PRO A 158 20.69 -8.97 15.04
C PRO A 158 19.43 -8.16 14.69
N PHE A 159 18.32 -8.84 14.36
CA PHE A 159 17.05 -8.19 14.05
C PHE A 159 16.34 -7.57 15.26
N GLY A 160 16.46 -8.17 16.45
CA GLY A 160 15.84 -7.64 17.68
C GLY A 160 16.22 -6.18 17.94
N PRO A 161 17.50 -5.83 18.07
CA PRO A 161 17.98 -4.45 18.23
C PRO A 161 17.54 -3.51 17.10
N ALA A 162 17.25 -4.02 15.90
CA ALA A 162 16.73 -3.18 14.81
C ALA A 162 15.28 -2.71 15.07
N VAL A 163 14.47 -3.55 15.73
CA VAL A 163 13.11 -3.16 16.17
C VAL A 163 13.20 -2.11 17.27
N ASP A 164 14.08 -2.32 18.26
CA ASP A 164 14.27 -1.38 19.37
C ASP A 164 14.72 -0.01 18.86
N ALA A 165 15.70 0.04 17.96
CA ALA A 165 16.18 1.28 17.36
C ALA A 165 15.07 2.04 16.60
N MET A 166 14.19 1.33 15.90
CA MET A 166 13.03 1.91 15.23
C MET A 166 12.05 2.52 16.23
N GLN A 167 11.75 1.80 17.31
CA GLN A 167 10.86 2.27 18.37
C GLN A 167 11.43 3.50 19.06
N GLU A 168 12.69 3.44 19.48
CA GLU A 168 13.37 4.57 20.16
C GLU A 168 13.42 5.83 19.32
N ALA A 169 13.79 5.73 18.04
CA ALA A 169 13.84 6.88 17.14
C ALA A 169 12.45 7.49 16.92
N THR A 170 11.41 6.66 16.78
CA THR A 170 10.03 7.10 16.62
C THR A 170 9.56 7.85 17.86
N VAL A 171 9.78 7.30 19.05
CA VAL A 171 9.41 7.89 20.34
C VAL A 171 10.16 9.21 20.59
N ALA A 172 11.46 9.23 20.30
CA ALA A 172 12.29 10.42 20.46
C ALA A 172 11.80 11.58 19.58
N ASP A 173 11.48 11.30 18.33
CA ASP A 173 10.96 12.32 17.40
C ASP A 173 9.57 12.83 17.83
N MET A 174 8.69 11.95 18.28
CA MET A 174 7.38 12.34 18.81
C MET A 174 7.52 13.26 20.02
N ARG A 175 8.41 12.92 20.99
CA ARG A 175 8.69 13.78 22.14
C ARG A 175 9.22 15.15 21.73
N LYS A 176 10.18 15.18 20.80
CA LYS A 176 10.73 16.42 20.23
C LYS A 176 9.66 17.29 19.57
N SER A 177 8.67 16.66 18.96
CA SER A 177 7.52 17.32 18.33
C SER A 177 6.41 17.71 19.32
N GLY A 178 6.60 17.52 20.63
CA GLY A 178 5.68 17.93 21.68
C GLY A 178 4.53 16.96 21.97
N PHE A 179 4.57 15.75 21.43
CA PHE A 179 3.55 14.74 21.75
C PHE A 179 3.74 14.20 23.17
N LYS A 180 2.63 14.09 23.90
CA LYS A 180 2.57 13.37 25.17
C LYS A 180 2.32 11.91 24.86
N LEU A 181 3.22 11.05 25.29
CA LEU A 181 3.12 9.60 25.09
C LEU A 181 2.57 8.97 26.38
N ALA A 182 1.66 7.99 26.21
CA ALA A 182 1.33 7.10 27.31
C ALA A 182 2.56 6.26 27.67
N GLY A 183 2.80 6.06 28.97
CA GLY A 183 3.89 5.23 29.47
C GLY A 183 3.64 3.77 29.21
#